data_2297fbdbc8a4658ef97bd792c48c9f29
#
_entry.id   2297fbdbc8a4658ef97bd792c48c9f29
#
_cell.length_a   1.000
_cell.length_b   1.000
_cell.length_c   1.000
_cell.angle_alpha   90.00
_cell.angle_beta   90.00
_cell.angle_gamma   90.00
#
_symmetry.space_group_name_H-M   'P 1'
#
loop_
_entity.id
_entity.type
_entity.pdbx_description
1 polymer ?
#
loop_
_entity_poly.entity_id
_entity_poly.type
_entity_poly.pdbx_seq_one_letter_code
_entity_poly.pdbx_strand_id
1 'polypeptide(L)'
;FDLTVPLARYVAEHEHELTFPFRRYQMQRVYRGERAQRGRFREFYQCDIDVIGKDALSPRFDAEIPAVIAAVFDRLAIGDFTIQLNHRKLLRGWFEGLGIEGERQMLVLRELDKLDKRGEDAVRATLAGEGFELASDVVEKLMAFSKVRSQGHDDALTKLDALGSGTPLFEEGRAELRAILLQLKALGVDESRYAINLSIARGLDYYTGIVYETTLDAY
;
A
#
# COMPACT_ATOMS: atom_id res chain seq x y z
N PHE A 1 -19.35 4.11 13.00
CA PHE A 1 -18.05 3.51 13.34
C PHE A 1 -17.00 3.78 12.28
N ASP A 2 -17.33 3.69 10.99
CA ASP A 2 -16.45 3.89 9.84
C ASP A 2 -17.16 4.75 8.79
N LEU A 3 -16.44 5.11 7.71
CA LEU A 3 -16.96 5.91 6.60
C LEU A 3 -17.18 5.11 5.32
N THR A 4 -16.57 3.93 5.21
CA THR A 4 -16.60 3.11 4.00
C THR A 4 -17.94 2.42 3.79
N VAL A 5 -18.48 1.76 4.81
CA VAL A 5 -19.77 1.05 4.70
C VAL A 5 -20.93 2.02 4.45
N PRO A 6 -21.05 3.16 5.19
CA PRO A 6 -22.06 4.17 4.88
C PRO A 6 -21.94 4.75 3.47
N LEU A 7 -20.70 4.97 2.97
CA LEU A 7 -20.48 5.43 1.61
C LEU A 7 -20.95 4.40 0.57
N ALA A 8 -20.57 3.14 0.75
CA ALA A 8 -20.97 2.06 -0.16
C ALA A 8 -22.51 1.95 -0.24
N ARG A 9 -23.18 2.05 0.90
CA ARG A 9 -24.64 2.08 0.97
C ARG A 9 -25.22 3.29 0.25
N TYR A 10 -24.70 4.49 0.51
CA TYR A 10 -25.15 5.71 -0.15
C TYR A 10 -25.03 5.62 -1.67
N VAL A 11 -23.88 5.16 -2.16
CA VAL A 11 -23.65 5.00 -3.61
C VAL A 11 -24.62 3.98 -4.21
N ALA A 12 -24.87 2.86 -3.54
CA ALA A 12 -25.80 1.85 -4.02
C ALA A 12 -27.25 2.36 -4.06
N GLU A 13 -27.67 3.15 -3.07
CA GLU A 13 -29.04 3.73 -3.00
C GLU A 13 -29.25 4.85 -4.03
N HIS A 14 -28.20 5.62 -4.36
CA HIS A 14 -28.26 6.81 -5.23
C HIS A 14 -27.51 6.66 -6.56
N GLU A 15 -27.18 5.44 -6.98
CA GLU A 15 -26.38 5.18 -8.18
C GLU A 15 -26.89 5.91 -9.41
N HIS A 16 -28.20 5.97 -9.58
CA HIS A 16 -28.87 6.60 -10.72
C HIS A 16 -28.84 8.15 -10.71
N GLU A 17 -28.50 8.75 -9.58
CA GLU A 17 -28.35 10.22 -9.40
C GLU A 17 -26.90 10.67 -9.48
N LEU A 18 -25.95 9.73 -9.34
CA LEU A 18 -24.52 10.04 -9.27
C LEU A 18 -23.86 10.05 -10.67
N THR A 19 -22.95 10.99 -10.87
CA THR A 19 -22.08 11.01 -12.04
C THR A 19 -20.79 10.26 -11.74
N PHE A 20 -20.44 9.25 -12.56
CA PHE A 20 -19.22 8.47 -12.43
C PHE A 20 -18.13 8.90 -13.43
N PRO A 21 -16.84 8.86 -13.06
CA PRO A 21 -16.33 8.48 -11.73
C PRO A 21 -16.74 9.48 -10.66
N PHE A 22 -17.34 8.98 -9.58
CA PHE A 22 -17.80 9.78 -8.47
C PHE A 22 -16.63 10.07 -7.53
N ARG A 23 -16.27 11.34 -7.41
CA ARG A 23 -15.23 11.82 -6.50
C ARG A 23 -15.87 12.50 -5.31
N ARG A 24 -15.41 12.13 -4.14
CA ARG A 24 -15.85 12.78 -2.90
C ARG A 24 -14.72 12.91 -1.90
N TYR A 25 -14.87 13.79 -0.94
CA TYR A 25 -14.13 13.76 0.32
C TYR A 25 -15.09 13.87 1.48
N GLN A 26 -14.66 13.39 2.64
CA GLN A 26 -15.43 13.46 3.87
C GLN A 26 -14.49 13.64 5.06
N MET A 27 -14.84 14.56 5.96
CA MET A 27 -14.16 14.74 7.25
C MET A 27 -15.17 14.47 8.34
N GLN A 28 -14.99 13.41 9.12
CA GLN A 28 -15.97 12.99 10.11
C GLN A 28 -15.29 12.26 11.27
N ARG A 29 -15.96 12.27 12.43
CA ARG A 29 -15.58 11.43 13.56
C ARG A 29 -15.88 9.97 13.25
N VAL A 30 -14.93 9.12 13.62
CA VAL A 30 -15.05 7.66 13.53
C VAL A 30 -14.72 7.03 14.89
N TYR A 31 -15.19 5.80 15.08
CA TYR A 31 -15.11 5.12 16.37
C TYR A 31 -14.54 3.71 16.15
N ARG A 32 -13.46 3.38 16.87
CA ARG A 32 -12.84 2.05 16.83
C ARG A 32 -12.74 1.46 18.22
N GLY A 33 -13.16 0.21 18.39
CA GLY A 33 -13.14 -0.51 19.66
C GLY A 33 -11.75 -1.01 20.09
N GLU A 34 -10.69 -0.58 19.41
CA GLU A 34 -9.32 -0.98 19.70
C GLU A 34 -8.87 -0.53 21.10
N ARG A 35 -7.85 -1.21 21.64
CA ARG A 35 -7.22 -0.77 22.88
C ARG A 35 -6.57 0.59 22.69
N ALA A 36 -7.01 1.58 23.47
CA ALA A 36 -6.44 2.92 23.45
C ALA A 36 -4.95 2.88 23.86
N GLN A 37 -4.12 3.55 23.09
CA GLN A 37 -2.68 3.72 23.37
C GLN A 37 -2.19 5.05 22.78
N ARG A 38 -0.93 5.41 23.04
CA ARG A 38 -0.37 6.65 22.49
C ARG A 38 -0.52 6.70 20.97
N GLY A 39 -1.14 7.79 20.46
CA GLY A 39 -1.41 7.98 19.04
C GLY A 39 -2.59 7.16 18.48
N ARG A 40 -3.28 6.34 19.30
CA ARG A 40 -4.49 5.60 18.91
C ARG A 40 -5.64 5.85 19.87
N PHE A 41 -6.63 6.56 19.39
CA PHE A 41 -7.83 6.91 20.14
C PHE A 41 -9.02 6.07 19.66
N ARG A 42 -10.00 5.90 20.54
CA ARG A 42 -11.27 5.22 20.20
C ARG A 42 -12.20 6.11 19.39
N GLU A 43 -12.09 7.43 19.55
CA GLU A 43 -12.77 8.44 18.77
C GLU A 43 -11.71 9.35 18.15
N PHE A 44 -11.77 9.57 16.85
CA PHE A 44 -10.87 10.46 16.13
C PHE A 44 -11.51 10.96 14.83
N TYR A 45 -10.95 12.00 14.23
CA TYR A 45 -11.37 12.45 12.90
C TYR A 45 -10.65 11.65 11.81
N GLN A 46 -11.40 11.23 10.82
CA GLN A 46 -10.90 10.67 9.58
C GLN A 46 -11.21 11.63 8.44
N CYS A 47 -10.23 11.86 7.56
CA CYS A 47 -10.37 12.66 6.35
C CYS A 47 -10.19 11.71 5.17
N ASP A 48 -11.28 11.30 4.54
CA ASP A 48 -11.29 10.34 3.45
C ASP A 48 -11.45 11.03 2.11
N ILE A 49 -10.73 10.51 1.12
CA ILE A 49 -10.87 10.86 -0.28
C ILE A 49 -11.19 9.58 -1.04
N ASP A 50 -12.25 9.59 -1.83
CA ASP A 50 -12.67 8.43 -2.59
C ASP A 50 -12.93 8.79 -4.05
N VAL A 51 -12.57 7.87 -4.93
CA VAL A 51 -12.97 7.89 -6.35
C VAL A 51 -13.64 6.55 -6.64
N ILE A 52 -14.91 6.61 -7.00
CA ILE A 52 -15.72 5.41 -7.24
C ILE A 52 -16.05 5.34 -8.73
N GLY A 53 -15.68 4.24 -9.37
CA GLY A 53 -16.07 3.92 -10.74
C GLY A 53 -17.34 3.08 -10.78
N LYS A 54 -18.08 3.17 -11.89
CA LYS A 54 -19.11 2.22 -12.28
C LYS A 54 -18.55 1.40 -13.44
N ASP A 55 -18.72 0.08 -13.39
CA ASP A 55 -18.20 -0.91 -14.35
C ASP A 55 -16.67 -0.98 -14.42
N ALA A 56 -15.99 0.17 -14.59
CA ALA A 56 -14.53 0.25 -14.61
C ALA A 56 -14.04 1.56 -13.98
N LEU A 57 -12.84 1.52 -13.39
CA LEU A 57 -12.12 2.68 -12.90
C LEU A 57 -10.72 2.70 -13.54
N SER A 58 -10.36 3.83 -14.15
CA SER A 58 -9.05 3.97 -14.77
C SER A 58 -7.93 3.90 -13.72
N PRO A 59 -6.86 3.12 -13.95
CA PRO A 59 -5.70 3.06 -13.05
C PRO A 59 -5.02 4.41 -12.76
N ARG A 60 -5.27 5.42 -13.60
CA ARG A 60 -4.74 6.78 -13.36
C ARG A 60 -5.23 7.39 -12.04
N PHE A 61 -6.38 6.96 -11.52
CA PHE A 61 -6.89 7.43 -10.24
C PHE A 61 -6.04 6.94 -9.07
N ASP A 62 -5.32 5.85 -9.25
CA ASP A 62 -4.35 5.36 -8.27
C ASP A 62 -3.15 6.31 -8.11
N ALA A 63 -2.82 7.13 -9.11
CA ALA A 63 -1.83 8.18 -8.99
C ALA A 63 -2.43 9.53 -8.53
N GLU A 64 -3.72 9.77 -8.79
CA GLU A 64 -4.42 11.00 -8.36
C GLU A 64 -4.46 11.10 -6.82
N ILE A 65 -4.72 10.01 -6.12
CA ILE A 65 -4.83 10.00 -4.66
C ILE A 65 -3.54 10.44 -3.97
N PRO A 66 -2.36 9.86 -4.22
CA PRO A 66 -1.12 10.33 -3.59
C PRO A 66 -0.74 11.75 -4.04
N ALA A 67 -1.12 12.19 -5.24
CA ALA A 67 -0.94 13.58 -5.65
C ALA A 67 -1.80 14.54 -4.81
N VAL A 68 -3.03 14.17 -4.49
CA VAL A 68 -3.90 14.94 -3.57
C VAL A 68 -3.31 14.94 -2.15
N ILE A 69 -2.82 13.80 -1.66
CA ILE A 69 -2.16 13.71 -0.34
C ILE A 69 -0.96 14.66 -0.28
N ALA A 70 -0.08 14.63 -1.29
CA ALA A 70 1.07 15.52 -1.36
C ALA A 70 0.64 17.00 -1.32
N ALA A 71 -0.32 17.40 -2.15
CA ALA A 71 -0.82 18.76 -2.19
C ALA A 71 -1.46 19.23 -0.86
N VAL A 72 -2.16 18.33 -0.16
CA VAL A 72 -2.74 18.64 1.16
C VAL A 72 -1.64 18.81 2.20
N PHE A 73 -0.67 17.91 2.25
CA PHE A 73 0.41 17.96 3.25
C PHE A 73 1.34 19.15 3.06
N ASP A 74 1.65 19.51 1.81
CA ASP A 74 2.39 20.72 1.50
C ASP A 74 1.64 21.98 1.94
N ARG A 75 0.31 22.06 1.72
CA ARG A 75 -0.52 23.19 2.19
C ARG A 75 -0.63 23.28 3.70
N LEU A 76 -0.65 22.15 4.39
CA LEU A 76 -0.68 22.09 5.85
C LEU A 76 0.67 22.42 6.47
N ALA A 77 1.75 22.45 5.68
CA ALA A 77 3.12 22.69 6.12
C ALA A 77 3.54 21.81 7.31
N ILE A 78 3.17 20.52 7.26
CA ILE A 78 3.42 19.57 8.35
C ILE A 78 4.87 19.08 8.43
N GLY A 79 5.76 19.59 7.59
CA GLY A 79 7.16 19.17 7.48
C GLY A 79 7.41 18.21 6.31
N ASP A 80 8.56 17.56 6.34
CA ASP A 80 8.92 16.60 5.31
C ASP A 80 8.18 15.29 5.51
N PHE A 81 7.77 14.70 4.39
CA PHE A 81 7.01 13.45 4.35
C PHE A 81 7.37 12.66 3.10
N THR A 82 7.18 11.36 3.18
CA THR A 82 7.33 10.44 2.03
C THR A 82 6.10 9.55 1.90
N ILE A 83 5.46 9.56 0.73
CA ILE A 83 4.38 8.64 0.37
C ILE A 83 5.03 7.36 -0.16
N GLN A 84 4.97 6.32 0.62
CA GLN A 84 5.53 5.02 0.28
C GLN A 84 4.49 4.19 -0.45
N LEU A 85 4.89 3.57 -1.56
CA LEU A 85 4.02 2.82 -2.45
C LEU A 85 4.41 1.34 -2.50
N ASN A 86 3.42 0.48 -2.52
CA ASN A 86 3.56 -0.94 -2.84
C ASN A 86 2.35 -1.41 -3.65
N HIS A 87 2.42 -2.59 -4.24
CA HIS A 87 1.35 -3.14 -5.06
C HIS A 87 1.01 -4.58 -4.67
N ARG A 88 -0.27 -4.86 -4.45
CA ARG A 88 -0.75 -6.17 -3.98
C ARG A 88 -0.49 -7.30 -4.98
N LYS A 89 -0.69 -7.05 -6.27
CA LYS A 89 -0.40 -8.04 -7.32
C LYS A 89 1.09 -8.37 -7.38
N LEU A 90 1.96 -7.35 -7.20
CA LEU A 90 3.40 -7.53 -7.16
C LEU A 90 3.81 -8.47 -6.01
N LEU A 91 3.32 -8.21 -4.80
CA LEU A 91 3.57 -9.05 -3.62
C LEU A 91 3.04 -10.48 -3.81
N ARG A 92 1.78 -10.61 -4.20
CA ARG A 92 1.16 -11.92 -4.40
C ARG A 92 1.86 -12.73 -5.47
N GLY A 93 2.14 -12.11 -6.62
CA GLY A 93 2.84 -12.76 -7.71
C GLY A 93 4.27 -13.17 -7.33
N TRP A 94 4.95 -12.38 -6.50
CA TRP A 94 6.26 -12.75 -5.95
C TRP A 94 6.16 -14.01 -5.08
N PHE A 95 5.19 -14.06 -4.18
CA PHE A 95 4.99 -15.24 -3.31
C PHE A 95 4.59 -16.48 -4.10
N GLU A 96 3.70 -16.35 -5.08
CA GLU A 96 3.35 -17.44 -5.98
C GLU A 96 4.59 -17.99 -6.70
N GLY A 97 5.49 -17.13 -7.17
CA GLY A 97 6.77 -17.51 -7.77
C GLY A 97 7.72 -18.24 -6.83
N LEU A 98 7.55 -18.06 -5.50
CA LEU A 98 8.29 -18.77 -4.46
C LEU A 98 7.56 -20.04 -3.96
N GLY A 99 6.43 -20.42 -4.56
CA GLY A 99 5.62 -21.55 -4.13
C GLY A 99 4.83 -21.31 -2.84
N ILE A 100 4.61 -20.03 -2.47
CA ILE A 100 3.82 -19.66 -1.30
C ILE A 100 2.43 -19.22 -1.78
N GLU A 101 1.41 -20.04 -1.49
CA GLU A 101 0.05 -19.84 -2.01
C GLU A 101 -0.99 -19.74 -0.89
N GLY A 102 -2.17 -19.21 -1.26
CA GLY A 102 -3.36 -19.19 -0.41
C GLY A 102 -3.18 -18.44 0.91
N GLU A 103 -3.70 -19.01 1.99
CA GLU A 103 -3.63 -18.43 3.34
C GLU A 103 -2.20 -18.28 3.85
N ARG A 104 -1.27 -19.10 3.35
CA ARG A 104 0.14 -19.05 3.73
C ARG A 104 0.79 -17.72 3.35
N GLN A 105 0.39 -17.10 2.24
CA GLN A 105 0.85 -15.77 1.85
C GLN A 105 0.55 -14.73 2.94
N MET A 106 -0.66 -14.81 3.49
CA MET A 106 -1.10 -13.88 4.55
C MET A 106 -0.29 -14.05 5.83
N LEU A 107 0.01 -15.28 6.20
CA LEU A 107 0.82 -15.57 7.39
C LEU A 107 2.25 -15.05 7.21
N VAL A 108 2.87 -15.30 6.06
CA VAL A 108 4.21 -14.82 5.73
C VAL A 108 4.25 -13.29 5.73
N LEU A 109 3.27 -12.62 5.12
CA LEU A 109 3.19 -11.16 5.11
C LEU A 109 3.05 -10.57 6.52
N ARG A 110 2.20 -11.16 7.36
CA ARG A 110 2.06 -10.74 8.77
C ARG A 110 3.36 -10.91 9.56
N GLU A 111 4.20 -11.88 9.20
CA GLU A 111 5.50 -12.03 9.84
C GLU A 111 6.50 -11.01 9.31
N LEU A 112 6.52 -10.73 8.00
CA LEU A 112 7.35 -9.69 7.40
C LEU A 112 7.00 -8.28 7.92
N ASP A 113 5.72 -7.99 8.20
CA ASP A 113 5.28 -6.72 8.81
C ASP A 113 5.88 -6.45 10.21
N LYS A 114 6.42 -7.50 10.83
CA LYS A 114 7.08 -7.39 12.14
C LYS A 114 8.58 -7.09 12.06
N LEU A 115 9.15 -6.99 10.84
CA LEU A 115 10.59 -6.77 10.65
C LEU A 115 11.13 -5.59 11.46
N ASP A 116 10.47 -4.45 11.38
CA ASP A 116 10.90 -3.23 12.08
C ASP A 116 10.78 -3.33 13.61
N LYS A 117 9.92 -4.23 14.11
CA LYS A 117 9.68 -4.42 15.56
C LYS A 117 10.49 -5.52 16.17
N ARG A 118 10.70 -6.64 15.46
CA ARG A 118 11.32 -7.86 15.97
C ARG A 118 12.76 -8.05 15.52
N GLY A 119 13.16 -7.34 14.46
CA GLY A 119 14.45 -7.49 13.79
C GLY A 119 14.50 -8.68 12.83
N GLU A 120 15.47 -8.63 11.93
CA GLU A 120 15.61 -9.59 10.83
C GLU A 120 15.82 -11.04 11.31
N ASP A 121 16.71 -11.24 12.28
CA ASP A 121 17.06 -12.58 12.75
C ASP A 121 15.87 -13.32 13.36
N ALA A 122 15.02 -12.60 14.11
CA ALA A 122 13.83 -13.17 14.70
C ALA A 122 12.77 -13.54 13.65
N VAL A 123 12.57 -12.70 12.64
CA VAL A 123 11.64 -12.97 11.53
C VAL A 123 12.16 -14.12 10.67
N ARG A 124 13.45 -14.12 10.34
CA ARG A 124 14.12 -15.20 9.60
C ARG A 124 13.96 -16.55 10.30
N ALA A 125 14.24 -16.60 11.61
CA ALA A 125 14.08 -17.80 12.41
C ALA A 125 12.62 -18.29 12.44
N THR A 126 11.65 -17.38 12.53
CA THR A 126 10.23 -17.73 12.49
C THR A 126 9.82 -18.31 11.16
N LEU A 127 10.23 -17.70 10.03
CA LEU A 127 9.89 -18.17 8.67
C LEU A 127 10.52 -19.53 8.34
N ALA A 128 11.69 -19.84 8.89
CA ALA A 128 12.34 -21.15 8.75
C ALA A 128 11.83 -22.20 9.76
N GLY A 129 11.15 -21.76 10.83
CA GLY A 129 10.73 -22.60 11.94
C GLY A 129 9.37 -23.26 11.76
N GLU A 130 8.91 -23.91 12.84
CA GLU A 130 7.63 -24.63 12.89
C GLU A 130 6.44 -23.73 12.51
N GLY A 131 5.58 -24.25 11.65
CA GLY A 131 4.39 -23.57 11.12
C GLY A 131 4.62 -22.86 9.79
N PHE A 132 5.86 -22.47 9.45
CA PHE A 132 6.22 -21.94 8.13
C PHE A 132 7.08 -22.92 7.33
N GLU A 133 8.13 -23.45 7.92
CA GLU A 133 9.05 -24.46 7.33
C GLU A 133 9.52 -24.07 5.91
N LEU A 134 9.80 -22.78 5.70
CA LEU A 134 10.28 -22.29 4.42
C LEU A 134 11.75 -22.67 4.23
N ALA A 135 12.11 -23.10 3.04
CA ALA A 135 13.49 -23.37 2.69
C ALA A 135 14.37 -22.10 2.84
N SER A 136 15.62 -22.26 3.21
CA SER A 136 16.53 -21.15 3.53
C SER A 136 16.66 -20.16 2.36
N ASP A 137 16.73 -20.64 1.12
CA ASP A 137 16.81 -19.79 -0.08
C ASP A 137 15.53 -18.99 -0.31
N VAL A 138 14.36 -19.54 0.02
CA VAL A 138 13.07 -18.83 -0.03
C VAL A 138 13.03 -17.72 1.02
N VAL A 139 13.46 -18.01 2.25
CA VAL A 139 13.55 -17.01 3.33
C VAL A 139 14.48 -15.86 2.91
N GLU A 140 15.65 -16.14 2.35
CA GLU A 140 16.57 -15.10 1.89
C GLU A 140 15.98 -14.23 0.76
N LYS A 141 15.25 -14.82 -0.18
CA LYS A 141 14.55 -14.09 -1.23
C LYS A 141 13.44 -13.19 -0.67
N LEU A 142 12.67 -13.67 0.31
CA LEU A 142 11.65 -12.88 1.00
C LEU A 142 12.26 -11.69 1.74
N MET A 143 13.36 -11.93 2.46
CA MET A 143 14.08 -10.87 3.19
C MET A 143 14.66 -9.84 2.24
N ALA A 144 15.27 -10.26 1.13
CA ALA A 144 15.82 -9.36 0.12
C ALA A 144 14.72 -8.50 -0.51
N PHE A 145 13.58 -9.11 -0.87
CA PHE A 145 12.45 -8.40 -1.44
C PHE A 145 11.85 -7.36 -0.48
N SER A 146 11.66 -7.72 0.78
CA SER A 146 11.12 -6.81 1.80
C SER A 146 12.02 -5.61 2.11
N LYS A 147 13.31 -5.67 1.75
CA LYS A 147 14.27 -4.57 1.90
C LYS A 147 14.27 -3.59 0.73
N VAL A 148 13.57 -3.89 -0.35
CA VAL A 148 13.51 -2.99 -1.51
C VAL A 148 12.77 -1.71 -1.13
N ARG A 149 13.53 -0.65 -0.99
CA ARG A 149 13.06 0.72 -0.76
C ARG A 149 13.79 1.65 -1.70
N SER A 150 13.09 2.62 -2.28
CA SER A 150 13.70 3.62 -3.16
C SER A 150 13.77 4.99 -2.51
N GLN A 151 14.57 5.84 -3.13
CA GLN A 151 14.63 7.27 -2.84
C GLN A 151 14.35 8.04 -4.12
N GLY A 152 13.12 8.59 -4.22
CA GLY A 152 12.70 9.34 -5.40
C GLY A 152 12.36 8.47 -6.62
N HIS A 153 12.05 9.15 -7.72
CA HIS A 153 11.44 8.56 -8.92
C HIS A 153 12.37 7.62 -9.69
N ASP A 154 13.55 8.10 -10.06
CA ASP A 154 14.46 7.34 -10.94
C ASP A 154 15.03 6.09 -10.24
N ASP A 155 15.33 6.20 -8.94
CA ASP A 155 15.71 5.06 -8.12
C ASP A 155 14.57 4.04 -7.98
N ALA A 156 13.30 4.51 -7.86
CA ALA A 156 12.13 3.65 -7.83
C ALA A 156 12.00 2.83 -9.11
N LEU A 157 12.12 3.46 -10.27
CA LEU A 157 12.07 2.77 -11.57
C LEU A 157 13.23 1.77 -11.71
N THR A 158 14.45 2.16 -11.33
CA THR A 158 15.61 1.30 -11.38
C THR A 158 15.46 0.05 -10.51
N LYS A 159 14.99 0.22 -9.27
CA LYS A 159 14.76 -0.90 -8.35
C LYS A 159 13.64 -1.81 -8.80
N LEU A 160 12.57 -1.22 -9.35
CA LEU A 160 11.45 -1.99 -9.89
C LEU A 160 11.89 -2.86 -11.08
N ASP A 161 12.71 -2.32 -11.97
CA ASP A 161 13.27 -3.05 -13.12
C ASP A 161 14.26 -4.14 -12.67
N ALA A 162 15.00 -3.90 -11.59
CA ALA A 162 15.96 -4.86 -11.02
C ALA A 162 15.30 -6.07 -10.30
N LEU A 163 14.00 -6.06 -10.06
CA LEU A 163 13.30 -7.19 -9.45
C LEU A 163 13.30 -8.47 -10.33
N GLY A 164 13.69 -8.35 -11.59
CA GLY A 164 13.69 -9.46 -12.53
C GLY A 164 12.29 -9.81 -13.06
N SER A 165 12.15 -10.98 -13.65
CA SER A 165 10.88 -11.51 -14.16
C SER A 165 10.22 -12.43 -13.12
N GLY A 166 8.90 -12.48 -13.14
CA GLY A 166 8.11 -13.27 -12.21
C GLY A 166 6.89 -13.92 -12.88
N THR A 167 5.90 -14.26 -12.06
CA THR A 167 4.61 -14.78 -12.53
C THR A 167 3.84 -13.72 -13.33
N PRO A 168 2.84 -14.08 -14.13
CA PRO A 168 2.00 -13.11 -14.84
C PRO A 168 1.41 -12.05 -13.89
N LEU A 169 0.99 -12.45 -12.70
CA LEU A 169 0.45 -11.53 -11.67
C LEU A 169 1.52 -10.55 -11.16
N PHE A 170 2.76 -11.02 -10.98
CA PHE A 170 3.90 -10.17 -10.62
C PHE A 170 4.17 -9.13 -11.69
N GLU A 171 4.20 -9.54 -12.98
CA GLU A 171 4.45 -8.63 -14.09
C GLU A 171 3.35 -7.58 -14.24
N GLU A 172 2.09 -7.96 -14.05
CA GLU A 172 0.96 -7.03 -14.04
C GLU A 172 1.12 -6.00 -12.92
N GLY A 173 1.39 -6.42 -11.69
CA GLY A 173 1.60 -5.53 -10.55
C GLY A 173 2.79 -4.61 -10.74
N ARG A 174 3.88 -5.09 -11.35
CA ARG A 174 5.06 -4.29 -11.69
C ARG A 174 4.75 -3.22 -12.72
N ALA A 175 4.00 -3.59 -13.77
CA ALA A 175 3.59 -2.65 -14.81
C ALA A 175 2.65 -1.56 -14.26
N GLU A 176 1.69 -1.93 -13.43
CA GLU A 176 0.77 -0.99 -12.79
C GLU A 176 1.52 -0.02 -11.87
N LEU A 177 2.41 -0.52 -11.00
CA LEU A 177 3.21 0.34 -10.12
C LEU A 177 4.12 1.28 -10.91
N ARG A 178 4.74 0.79 -11.99
CA ARG A 178 5.54 1.62 -12.90
C ARG A 178 4.70 2.73 -13.54
N ALA A 179 3.50 2.42 -14.02
CA ALA A 179 2.61 3.40 -14.61
C ALA A 179 2.21 4.50 -13.61
N ILE A 180 1.98 4.13 -12.35
CA ILE A 180 1.66 5.08 -11.28
C ILE A 180 2.84 6.02 -11.01
N LEU A 181 4.07 5.50 -10.91
CA LEU A 181 5.27 6.32 -10.72
C LEU A 181 5.42 7.36 -11.85
N LEU A 182 5.28 6.92 -13.11
CA LEU A 182 5.34 7.82 -14.26
C LEU A 182 4.24 8.89 -14.24
N GLN A 183 3.05 8.51 -13.79
CA GLN A 183 1.93 9.42 -13.71
C GLN A 183 2.07 10.43 -12.57
N LEU A 184 2.63 10.05 -11.41
CA LEU A 184 2.95 10.97 -10.32
C LEU A 184 3.90 12.08 -10.79
N LYS A 185 4.94 11.71 -11.53
CA LYS A 185 5.85 12.66 -12.16
C LYS A 185 5.13 13.59 -13.14
N ALA A 186 4.24 13.04 -13.99
CA ALA A 186 3.45 13.82 -14.96
C ALA A 186 2.44 14.76 -14.27
N LEU A 187 1.94 14.42 -13.08
CA LEU A 187 1.09 15.26 -12.25
C LEU A 187 1.87 16.35 -11.50
N GLY A 188 3.20 16.37 -11.62
CA GLY A 188 4.06 17.38 -11.00
C GLY A 188 4.28 17.17 -9.50
N VAL A 189 4.05 15.95 -8.99
CA VAL A 189 4.41 15.62 -7.62
C VAL A 189 5.93 15.60 -7.50
N ASP A 190 6.46 16.33 -6.51
CA ASP A 190 7.91 16.37 -6.26
C ASP A 190 8.45 14.95 -6.04
N GLU A 191 9.53 14.64 -6.74
CA GLU A 191 10.13 13.29 -6.75
C GLU A 191 10.65 12.85 -5.38
N SER A 192 10.91 13.77 -4.47
CA SER A 192 11.27 13.49 -3.08
C SER A 192 10.09 13.08 -2.20
N ARG A 193 8.85 13.34 -2.65
CA ARG A 193 7.64 13.08 -1.88
C ARG A 193 7.10 11.66 -2.00
N TYR A 194 7.65 10.82 -2.88
CA TYR A 194 7.20 9.44 -3.05
C TYR A 194 8.33 8.46 -3.29
N ALA A 195 8.14 7.24 -2.83
CA ALA A 195 9.11 6.14 -2.95
C ALA A 195 8.41 4.79 -2.99
N ILE A 196 9.03 3.77 -3.57
CA ILE A 196 8.58 2.39 -3.38
C ILE A 196 9.11 1.84 -2.06
N ASN A 197 8.26 1.05 -1.39
CA ASN A 197 8.63 0.29 -0.21
C ASN A 197 7.89 -1.05 -0.23
N LEU A 198 8.58 -2.10 -0.64
CA LEU A 198 7.98 -3.43 -0.80
C LEU A 198 7.74 -4.16 0.53
N SER A 199 8.14 -3.57 1.68
CA SER A 199 7.80 -4.11 2.99
C SER A 199 6.37 -3.76 3.45
N ILE A 200 5.69 -2.81 2.80
CA ILE A 200 4.35 -2.42 3.21
C ILE A 200 3.38 -3.56 2.95
N ALA A 201 2.85 -4.12 4.03
CA ALA A 201 1.97 -5.28 4.01
C ALA A 201 0.54 -4.97 4.52
N ARG A 202 0.14 -3.69 4.55
CA ARG A 202 -1.15 -3.26 5.10
C ARG A 202 -2.34 -3.61 4.19
N GLY A 203 -3.50 -3.76 4.81
CA GLY A 203 -4.77 -3.99 4.11
C GLY A 203 -4.81 -5.31 3.34
N LEU A 204 -4.19 -6.35 3.87
CA LEU A 204 -4.01 -7.64 3.22
C LEU A 204 -5.31 -8.30 2.76
N ASP A 205 -6.37 -8.12 3.53
CA ASP A 205 -7.69 -8.72 3.27
C ASP A 205 -8.63 -7.75 2.52
N TYR A 206 -8.19 -6.50 2.27
CA TYR A 206 -9.07 -5.46 1.77
C TYR A 206 -8.63 -4.87 0.43
N TYR A 207 -7.34 -4.52 0.27
CA TYR A 207 -6.83 -3.93 -0.96
C TYR A 207 -6.49 -4.97 -2.01
N THR A 208 -6.78 -4.66 -3.28
CA THR A 208 -6.51 -5.56 -4.43
C THR A 208 -5.39 -5.04 -5.34
N GLY A 209 -5.14 -3.74 -5.33
CA GLY A 209 -4.17 -3.05 -6.18
C GLY A 209 -3.06 -2.37 -5.39
N ILE A 210 -2.87 -1.08 -5.66
CA ILE A 210 -1.87 -0.25 -5.00
C ILE A 210 -2.20 -0.01 -3.53
N VAL A 211 -1.16 0.16 -2.71
CA VAL A 211 -1.24 0.56 -1.30
C VAL A 211 -0.28 1.71 -1.03
N TYR A 212 -0.72 2.63 -0.18
CA TYR A 212 0.06 3.80 0.24
C TYR A 212 0.20 3.84 1.75
N GLU A 213 1.36 4.30 2.19
CA GLU A 213 1.61 4.68 3.57
C GLU A 213 2.47 5.93 3.57
N THR A 214 2.03 6.97 4.28
CA THR A 214 2.82 8.21 4.38
C THR A 214 3.55 8.25 5.71
N THR A 215 4.85 8.45 5.66
CA THR A 215 5.69 8.71 6.83
C THR A 215 5.99 10.19 6.94
N LEU A 216 5.97 10.71 8.15
CA LEU A 216 6.39 12.08 8.49
C LEU A 216 7.78 11.99 9.12
N ASP A 217 8.76 12.71 8.55
CA ASP A 217 10.16 12.58 8.96
C ASP A 217 10.46 13.22 10.33
N ALA A 218 9.56 14.12 10.78
CA ALA A 218 9.70 14.83 12.05
C ALA A 218 9.06 14.14 13.27
N TYR A 219 8.39 12.97 13.12
CA TYR A 219 7.60 12.35 14.19
C TYR A 219 7.89 10.88 14.41
#